data_487e606dbff7630047dacee788f83f46
#
_entry.id   487e606dbff7630047dacee788f83f46
#
_cell.length_a   1.000
_cell.length_b   1.000
_cell.length_c   1.000
_cell.angle_alpha   90.00
_cell.angle_beta   90.00
_cell.angle_gamma   90.00
#
_symmetry.space_group_name_H-M   'P 1'
#
loop_
_entity.id
_entity.type
_entity.pdbx_description
1 polymer ?
#
loop_
_entity_poly.entity_id
_entity_poly.type
_entity_poly.pdbx_seq_one_letter_code
_entity_poly.pdbx_strand_id
1 'polypeptide(L)'
;MTLADAAGFMFDLDGTLVARAPEGLLALPAAAAVLAAVRASGRPLVIFTNASDSDPATIVAHLRAGGLEASERELLTAACSALAHLARRHPAARVLVLGTAATRARFAAAGVELVDEREARRAEVVLTLHVDEVSLAVLEAAAHAVLGGAAFLTANYVRAYAGRNGPILSRGAMVAAAIAKASGRRPTVVGKPSPAAVRAVAERLALDPRRVAFVGDDVAMDIALGRRAGGQTVLVRSGMSAGEPVGERAADLVVDAVADLLPLL
;
A
#
# COMPACT_ATOMS: atom_id res chain seq x y z
N MET A 1 -14.78 7.90 -19.56
CA MET A 1 -15.43 7.04 -18.55
C MET A 1 -15.76 7.94 -17.36
N THR A 2 -17.00 7.99 -16.91
CA THR A 2 -17.43 8.71 -15.71
C THR A 2 -17.32 7.79 -14.50
N LEU A 3 -17.37 8.29 -13.26
CA LEU A 3 -17.39 7.44 -12.06
C LEU A 3 -18.58 6.47 -12.04
N ALA A 4 -19.68 6.87 -12.65
CA ALA A 4 -20.86 6.02 -12.84
C ALA A 4 -20.57 4.78 -13.72
N ASP A 5 -19.59 4.87 -14.64
CA ASP A 5 -19.22 3.77 -15.55
C ASP A 5 -18.19 2.80 -14.94
N ALA A 6 -17.59 3.14 -13.79
CA ALA A 6 -16.61 2.29 -13.14
C ALA A 6 -17.25 0.99 -12.65
N ALA A 7 -16.65 -0.15 -13.00
CA ALA A 7 -17.15 -1.46 -12.59
C ALA A 7 -16.79 -1.80 -11.12
N GLY A 8 -15.81 -1.12 -10.54
CA GLY A 8 -15.42 -1.27 -9.15
C GLY A 8 -14.48 -0.15 -8.73
N PHE A 9 -14.12 -0.13 -7.45
CA PHE A 9 -13.35 0.96 -6.85
C PHE A 9 -12.14 0.45 -6.09
N MET A 10 -11.03 1.16 -6.22
CA MET A 10 -9.92 1.11 -5.29
C MET A 10 -9.86 2.45 -4.56
N PHE A 11 -9.95 2.42 -3.23
CA PHE A 11 -9.74 3.58 -2.37
C PHE A 11 -8.40 3.45 -1.64
N ASP A 12 -7.63 4.52 -1.63
CA ASP A 12 -6.57 4.65 -0.64
C ASP A 12 -7.18 4.83 0.76
N LEU A 13 -6.36 4.62 1.80
CA LEU A 13 -6.80 4.68 3.19
C LEU A 13 -6.43 6.02 3.84
N ASP A 14 -5.12 6.25 4.01
CA ASP A 14 -4.59 7.34 4.83
C ASP A 14 -4.62 8.68 4.09
N GLY A 15 -5.43 9.64 4.56
CA GLY A 15 -5.61 10.92 3.88
C GLY A 15 -6.78 10.92 2.88
N THR A 16 -7.33 9.75 2.56
CA THR A 16 -8.48 9.58 1.64
C THR A 16 -9.75 9.19 2.39
N LEU A 17 -9.70 8.12 3.17
CA LEU A 17 -10.84 7.61 3.95
C LEU A 17 -10.70 7.89 5.44
N VAL A 18 -9.46 7.95 5.95
CA VAL A 18 -9.16 8.17 7.37
C VAL A 18 -8.04 9.18 7.55
N ALA A 19 -8.03 9.82 8.73
CA ALA A 19 -6.89 10.55 9.27
C ALA A 19 -6.23 9.72 10.39
N ARG A 20 -4.89 9.63 10.37
CA ARG A 20 -4.13 9.07 11.50
C ARG A 20 -4.01 10.10 12.61
N ALA A 21 -4.46 9.75 13.81
CA ALA A 21 -4.38 10.53 15.00
C ALA A 21 -3.72 9.74 16.14
N PRO A 22 -3.25 10.37 17.23
CA PRO A 22 -2.71 9.65 18.39
C PRO A 22 -3.69 8.62 18.98
N GLU A 23 -4.98 8.89 18.89
CA GLU A 23 -6.07 8.04 19.34
C GLU A 23 -6.41 6.89 18.38
N GLY A 24 -5.82 6.85 17.18
CA GLY A 24 -6.03 5.80 16.19
C GLY A 24 -6.41 6.32 14.80
N LEU A 25 -7.11 5.49 14.04
CA LEU A 25 -7.63 5.83 12.70
C LEU A 25 -9.03 6.43 12.87
N LEU A 26 -9.24 7.65 12.39
CA LEU A 26 -10.53 8.34 12.43
C LEU A 26 -11.08 8.51 11.02
N ALA A 27 -12.32 8.07 10.79
CA ALA A 27 -12.97 8.24 9.50
C ALA A 27 -13.08 9.74 9.11
N LEU A 28 -12.71 10.05 7.88
CA LEU A 28 -12.93 11.38 7.32
C LEU A 28 -14.43 11.61 7.05
N PRO A 29 -14.88 12.88 7.04
CA PRO A 29 -16.29 13.19 6.79
C PRO A 29 -16.82 12.50 5.53
N ALA A 30 -17.98 11.87 5.65
CA ALA A 30 -18.67 11.10 4.63
C ALA A 30 -17.95 9.86 4.05
N ALA A 31 -16.75 9.49 4.52
CA ALA A 31 -16.05 8.30 4.03
C ALA A 31 -16.91 7.02 4.16
N ALA A 32 -17.55 6.85 5.31
CA ALA A 32 -18.47 5.72 5.55
C ALA A 32 -19.67 5.73 4.58
N ALA A 33 -20.24 6.91 4.30
CA ALA A 33 -21.37 7.07 3.38
C ALA A 33 -20.97 6.74 1.93
N VAL A 34 -19.76 7.16 1.50
CA VAL A 34 -19.24 6.85 0.16
C VAL A 34 -19.04 5.34 -0.01
N LEU A 35 -18.40 4.66 0.95
CA LEU A 35 -18.24 3.20 0.88
C LEU A 35 -19.60 2.48 0.88
N ALA A 36 -20.56 2.96 1.69
CA ALA A 36 -21.92 2.41 1.72
C ALA A 36 -22.65 2.60 0.37
N ALA A 37 -22.52 3.77 -0.26
CA ALA A 37 -23.11 4.03 -1.58
C ALA A 37 -22.52 3.13 -2.67
N VAL A 38 -21.18 2.92 -2.67
CA VAL A 38 -20.53 1.97 -3.59
C VAL A 38 -21.06 0.55 -3.38
N ARG A 39 -21.15 0.08 -2.14
CA ARG A 39 -21.70 -1.25 -1.82
C ARG A 39 -23.16 -1.39 -2.25
N ALA A 40 -23.98 -0.37 -1.99
CA ALA A 40 -25.41 -0.35 -2.37
C ALA A 40 -25.61 -0.41 -3.88
N SER A 41 -24.65 0.10 -4.67
CA SER A 41 -24.68 -0.02 -6.14
C SER A 41 -24.31 -1.41 -6.66
N GLY A 42 -23.95 -2.36 -5.79
CA GLY A 42 -23.49 -3.71 -6.16
C GLY A 42 -22.07 -3.76 -6.74
N ARG A 43 -21.34 -2.64 -6.77
CA ARG A 43 -19.97 -2.58 -7.30
C ARG A 43 -18.97 -3.02 -6.22
N PRO A 44 -18.01 -3.91 -6.54
CA PRO A 44 -16.98 -4.30 -5.59
C PRO A 44 -16.02 -3.14 -5.31
N LEU A 45 -15.50 -3.13 -4.09
CA LEU A 45 -14.48 -2.17 -3.69
C LEU A 45 -13.31 -2.85 -2.97
N VAL A 46 -12.14 -2.21 -3.03
CA VAL A 46 -10.98 -2.55 -2.23
C VAL A 46 -10.40 -1.28 -1.61
N ILE A 47 -10.03 -1.35 -0.34
CA ILE A 47 -9.28 -0.31 0.38
C ILE A 47 -7.82 -0.73 0.36
N PHE A 48 -6.94 0.04 -0.27
CA PHE A 48 -5.54 -0.31 -0.42
C PHE A 48 -4.62 0.67 0.30
N THR A 49 -3.99 0.21 1.37
CA THR A 49 -2.96 0.98 2.09
C THR A 49 -1.56 0.43 1.85
N ASN A 50 -0.55 1.31 1.81
CA ASN A 50 0.86 0.91 1.82
C ASN A 50 1.37 0.52 3.22
N ALA A 51 0.51 0.45 4.23
CA ALA A 51 0.84 -0.13 5.54
C ALA A 51 1.36 -1.56 5.39
N SER A 52 2.36 -1.91 6.18
CA SER A 52 3.00 -3.22 6.16
C SER A 52 3.44 -3.70 7.54
N ASP A 53 3.00 -3.01 8.59
CA ASP A 53 3.32 -3.23 10.01
C ASP A 53 2.29 -4.10 10.72
N SER A 54 1.05 -4.09 10.24
CA SER A 54 -0.08 -4.73 10.87
C SER A 54 -0.78 -5.72 9.95
N ASP A 55 -1.44 -6.71 10.51
CA ASP A 55 -2.28 -7.61 9.74
C ASP A 55 -3.63 -6.95 9.37
N PRO A 56 -4.32 -7.44 8.33
CA PRO A 56 -5.60 -6.88 7.90
C PRO A 56 -6.68 -6.89 8.98
N ALA A 57 -6.75 -7.92 9.83
CA ALA A 57 -7.76 -8.00 10.88
C ALA A 57 -7.59 -6.88 11.91
N THR A 58 -6.34 -6.61 12.32
CA THR A 58 -6.01 -5.49 13.22
C THR A 58 -6.38 -4.14 12.61
N ILE A 59 -6.05 -3.93 11.33
CA ILE A 59 -6.39 -2.66 10.64
C ILE A 59 -7.92 -2.51 10.57
N VAL A 60 -8.64 -3.56 10.19
CA VAL A 60 -10.12 -3.56 10.13
C VAL A 60 -10.74 -3.25 11.49
N ALA A 61 -10.20 -3.82 12.57
CA ALA A 61 -10.68 -3.51 13.92
C ALA A 61 -10.50 -2.01 14.26
N HIS A 62 -9.36 -1.43 13.92
CA HIS A 62 -9.12 0.00 14.11
C HIS A 62 -10.01 0.87 13.22
N LEU A 63 -10.27 0.47 11.97
CA LEU A 63 -11.18 1.20 11.08
C LEU A 63 -12.60 1.25 11.65
N ARG A 64 -13.10 0.12 12.12
CA ARG A 64 -14.43 0.03 12.76
C ARG A 64 -14.50 0.88 14.03
N ALA A 65 -13.48 0.82 14.88
CA ALA A 65 -13.40 1.68 16.07
C ALA A 65 -13.38 3.17 15.71
N GLY A 66 -12.78 3.53 14.57
CA GLY A 66 -12.75 4.90 14.03
C GLY A 66 -13.97 5.30 13.21
N GLY A 67 -15.02 4.47 13.15
CA GLY A 67 -16.29 4.79 12.47
C GLY A 67 -16.31 4.43 10.98
N LEU A 68 -15.36 3.62 10.48
CA LEU A 68 -15.34 3.16 9.10
C LEU A 68 -15.56 1.65 9.01
N GLU A 69 -16.74 1.24 8.59
CA GLU A 69 -17.05 -0.17 8.34
C GLU A 69 -16.22 -0.70 7.17
N ALA A 70 -15.45 -1.74 7.45
CA ALA A 70 -14.64 -2.46 6.48
C ALA A 70 -14.57 -3.95 6.82
N SER A 71 -14.22 -4.77 5.84
CA SER A 71 -13.95 -6.19 6.01
C SER A 71 -12.52 -6.53 5.54
N GLU A 72 -11.96 -7.63 6.04
CA GLU A 72 -10.64 -8.09 5.60
C GLU A 72 -10.62 -8.43 4.09
N ARG A 73 -11.77 -8.81 3.53
CA ARG A 73 -11.90 -9.07 2.09
C ARG A 73 -11.77 -7.80 1.26
N GLU A 74 -12.18 -6.66 1.81
CA GLU A 74 -12.07 -5.36 1.17
C GLU A 74 -10.71 -4.72 1.42
N LEU A 75 -9.93 -5.18 2.42
CA LEU A 75 -8.65 -4.57 2.74
C LEU A 75 -7.49 -5.25 1.99
N LEU A 76 -6.67 -4.45 1.33
CA LEU A 76 -5.41 -4.83 0.71
C LEU A 76 -4.29 -3.99 1.32
N THR A 77 -3.23 -4.65 1.77
CA THR A 77 -2.03 -3.98 2.29
C THR A 77 -0.84 -4.21 1.36
N ALA A 78 0.20 -3.39 1.49
CA ALA A 78 1.44 -3.63 0.76
C ALA A 78 2.08 -4.99 1.12
N ALA A 79 1.88 -5.47 2.35
CA ALA A 79 2.31 -6.82 2.75
C ALA A 79 1.53 -7.92 2.01
N CYS A 80 0.22 -7.74 1.77
CA CYS A 80 -0.57 -8.66 0.94
C CYS A 80 -0.05 -8.69 -0.51
N SER A 81 0.22 -7.51 -1.08
CA SER A 81 0.78 -7.40 -2.43
C SER A 81 2.17 -8.06 -2.52
N ALA A 82 3.00 -7.91 -1.48
CA ALA A 82 4.31 -8.55 -1.40
C ALA A 82 4.20 -10.08 -1.35
N LEU A 83 3.30 -10.62 -0.52
CA LEU A 83 3.05 -12.08 -0.45
C LEU A 83 2.61 -12.64 -1.81
N ALA A 84 1.64 -12.00 -2.47
CA ALA A 84 1.19 -12.41 -3.79
C ALA A 84 2.30 -12.33 -4.84
N HIS A 85 3.16 -11.30 -4.74
CA HIS A 85 4.33 -11.15 -5.63
C HIS A 85 5.35 -12.27 -5.39
N LEU A 86 5.70 -12.58 -4.12
CA LEU A 86 6.62 -13.67 -3.77
C LEU A 86 6.11 -15.01 -4.29
N ALA A 87 4.86 -15.37 -3.99
CA ALA A 87 4.28 -16.64 -4.42
C ALA A 87 4.36 -16.84 -5.95
N ARG A 88 4.27 -15.76 -6.72
CA ARG A 88 4.26 -15.81 -8.18
C ARG A 88 5.65 -15.75 -8.79
N ARG A 89 6.54 -14.92 -8.28
CA ARG A 89 7.82 -14.59 -8.91
C ARG A 89 9.03 -15.23 -8.25
N HIS A 90 8.87 -15.64 -7.00
CA HIS A 90 9.92 -16.24 -6.18
C HIS A 90 9.37 -17.42 -5.37
N PRO A 91 8.69 -18.40 -6.03
CA PRO A 91 8.15 -19.56 -5.31
C PRO A 91 9.31 -20.33 -4.65
N ALA A 92 9.10 -20.77 -3.42
CA ALA A 92 10.07 -21.49 -2.60
C ALA A 92 11.43 -20.79 -2.38
N ALA A 93 11.52 -19.47 -2.62
CA ALA A 93 12.72 -18.72 -2.33
C ALA A 93 12.87 -18.49 -0.82
N ARG A 94 14.12 -18.51 -0.36
CA ARG A 94 14.48 -18.10 1.00
C ARG A 94 14.46 -16.58 1.11
N VAL A 95 13.59 -16.07 1.96
CA VAL A 95 13.28 -14.64 2.05
C VAL A 95 13.76 -14.06 3.38
N LEU A 96 14.64 -13.09 3.35
CA LEU A 96 14.88 -12.21 4.47
C LEU A 96 13.79 -11.12 4.50
N VAL A 97 12.89 -11.19 5.47
CA VAL A 97 11.85 -10.17 5.68
C VAL A 97 12.29 -9.22 6.77
N LEU A 98 12.66 -8.00 6.38
CA LEU A 98 12.89 -6.88 7.30
C LEU A 98 11.52 -6.22 7.58
N GLY A 99 10.90 -6.65 8.67
CA GLY A 99 9.54 -6.27 9.06
C GLY A 99 9.29 -6.52 10.54
N THR A 100 8.12 -6.13 11.05
CA THR A 100 7.73 -6.40 12.44
C THR A 100 7.63 -7.92 12.70
N ALA A 101 7.68 -8.32 13.96
CA ALA A 101 7.51 -9.73 14.33
C ALA A 101 6.15 -10.29 13.84
N ALA A 102 5.08 -9.50 13.94
CA ALA A 102 3.75 -9.88 13.46
C ALA A 102 3.74 -10.10 11.93
N THR A 103 4.40 -9.21 11.18
CA THR A 103 4.52 -9.35 9.73
C THR A 103 5.31 -10.58 9.35
N ARG A 104 6.46 -10.84 9.98
CA ARG A 104 7.25 -12.06 9.75
C ARG A 104 6.45 -13.33 10.03
N ALA A 105 5.75 -13.38 11.18
CA ALA A 105 4.90 -14.52 11.52
C ALA A 105 3.82 -14.78 10.44
N ARG A 106 3.21 -13.73 9.91
CA ARG A 106 2.23 -13.83 8.82
C ARG A 106 2.84 -14.39 7.54
N PHE A 107 4.06 -13.97 7.17
CA PHE A 107 4.74 -14.51 5.99
C PHE A 107 5.07 -15.99 6.18
N ALA A 108 5.55 -16.38 7.35
CA ALA A 108 5.78 -17.79 7.70
C ALA A 108 4.48 -18.62 7.63
N ALA A 109 3.38 -18.13 8.20
CA ALA A 109 2.06 -18.77 8.13
C ALA A 109 1.52 -18.90 6.69
N ALA A 110 1.93 -18.01 5.78
CA ALA A 110 1.62 -18.09 4.36
C ALA A 110 2.56 -19.03 3.57
N GLY A 111 3.47 -19.76 4.25
CA GLY A 111 4.36 -20.72 3.64
C GLY A 111 5.65 -20.13 3.04
N VAL A 112 5.98 -18.88 3.36
CA VAL A 112 7.26 -18.28 2.92
C VAL A 112 8.40 -18.85 3.78
N GLU A 113 9.44 -19.37 3.14
CA GLU A 113 10.66 -19.81 3.82
C GLU A 113 11.47 -18.59 4.27
N LEU A 114 11.38 -18.28 5.58
CA LEU A 114 12.06 -17.13 6.16
C LEU A 114 13.50 -17.47 6.51
N VAL A 115 14.42 -16.56 6.18
CA VAL A 115 15.81 -16.59 6.61
C VAL A 115 15.93 -15.78 7.91
N ASP A 116 16.63 -16.36 8.92
CA ASP A 116 16.98 -15.61 10.13
C ASP A 116 17.97 -14.48 9.81
N GLU A 117 17.91 -13.41 10.57
CA GLU A 117 18.81 -12.25 10.39
C GLU A 117 20.28 -12.61 10.48
N ARG A 118 20.64 -13.62 11.29
CA ARG A 118 22.02 -14.13 11.43
C ARG A 118 22.50 -14.86 10.17
N GLU A 119 21.56 -15.36 9.36
CA GLU A 119 21.81 -16.06 8.10
C GLU A 119 21.44 -15.22 6.88
N ALA A 120 21.26 -13.90 7.05
CA ALA A 120 20.74 -13.00 6.02
C ALA A 120 21.46 -13.11 4.67
N ARG A 121 22.76 -13.45 4.67
CA ARG A 121 23.55 -13.67 3.44
C ARG A 121 23.06 -14.86 2.59
N ARG A 122 22.26 -15.77 3.16
CA ARG A 122 21.67 -16.93 2.46
C ARG A 122 20.36 -16.61 1.78
N ALA A 123 19.84 -15.39 1.97
CA ALA A 123 18.59 -14.96 1.34
C ALA A 123 18.71 -14.88 -0.18
N GLU A 124 17.70 -15.38 -0.86
CA GLU A 124 17.50 -15.25 -2.31
C GLU A 124 16.62 -14.06 -2.65
N VAL A 125 15.87 -13.60 -1.65
CA VAL A 125 15.09 -12.37 -1.70
C VAL A 125 15.29 -11.58 -0.41
N VAL A 126 15.54 -10.29 -0.52
CA VAL A 126 15.50 -9.33 0.58
C VAL A 126 14.26 -8.47 0.38
N LEU A 127 13.35 -8.50 1.36
CA LEU A 127 12.11 -7.74 1.35
C LEU A 127 12.09 -6.76 2.52
N THR A 128 12.00 -5.45 2.23
CA THR A 128 11.83 -4.43 3.27
C THR A 128 10.37 -4.01 3.38
N LEU A 129 9.86 -4.09 4.60
CA LEU A 129 8.53 -3.65 5.04
C LEU A 129 8.71 -2.59 6.14
N HIS A 130 7.66 -2.26 6.87
CA HIS A 130 7.80 -1.42 8.05
C HIS A 130 8.58 -2.17 9.14
N VAL A 131 9.56 -1.51 9.74
CA VAL A 131 10.34 -2.02 10.88
C VAL A 131 10.34 -1.00 12.01
N ASP A 132 10.36 -1.47 13.25
CA ASP A 132 10.55 -0.62 14.42
C ASP A 132 12.03 -0.41 14.71
N GLU A 133 12.81 -1.48 14.60
CA GLU A 133 14.26 -1.49 14.84
C GLU A 133 14.98 -2.39 13.82
N VAL A 134 16.20 -2.02 13.47
CA VAL A 134 17.09 -2.82 12.63
C VAL A 134 18.54 -2.50 13.00
N SER A 135 19.37 -3.53 13.16
CA SER A 135 20.78 -3.32 13.43
C SER A 135 21.59 -3.06 12.15
N LEU A 136 22.72 -2.35 12.28
CA LEU A 136 23.63 -2.15 11.14
C LEU A 136 24.17 -3.48 10.61
N ALA A 137 24.40 -4.46 11.47
CA ALA A 137 24.86 -5.78 11.06
C ALA A 137 23.86 -6.48 10.13
N VAL A 138 22.55 -6.35 10.41
CA VAL A 138 21.49 -6.90 9.55
C VAL A 138 21.41 -6.15 8.23
N LEU A 139 21.55 -4.81 8.23
CA LEU A 139 21.59 -4.01 7.00
C LEU A 139 22.77 -4.38 6.12
N GLU A 140 23.95 -4.56 6.72
CA GLU A 140 25.15 -5.00 6.02
C GLU A 140 24.97 -6.40 5.41
N ALA A 141 24.44 -7.36 6.19
CA ALA A 141 24.20 -8.71 5.73
C ALA A 141 23.15 -8.74 4.59
N ALA A 142 22.08 -7.96 4.69
CA ALA A 142 21.10 -7.79 3.63
C ALA A 142 21.70 -7.17 2.35
N ALA A 143 22.54 -6.14 2.50
CA ALA A 143 23.25 -5.54 1.37
C ALA A 143 24.18 -6.54 0.69
N HIS A 144 24.90 -7.38 1.46
CA HIS A 144 25.72 -8.47 0.91
C HIS A 144 24.89 -9.52 0.17
N ALA A 145 23.70 -9.90 0.67
CA ALA A 145 22.79 -10.79 -0.06
C ALA A 145 22.39 -10.19 -1.42
N VAL A 146 22.02 -8.91 -1.43
CA VAL A 146 21.66 -8.18 -2.67
C VAL A 146 22.85 -8.08 -3.63
N LEU A 147 24.06 -7.83 -3.14
CA LEU A 147 25.30 -7.86 -3.94
C LEU A 147 25.56 -9.26 -4.52
N GLY A 148 25.25 -10.30 -3.75
CA GLY A 148 25.35 -11.71 -4.16
C GLY A 148 24.27 -12.16 -5.15
N GLY A 149 23.33 -11.28 -5.53
CA GLY A 149 22.30 -11.56 -6.54
C GLY A 149 20.91 -11.82 -5.99
N ALA A 150 20.69 -11.69 -4.68
CA ALA A 150 19.35 -11.76 -4.12
C ALA A 150 18.44 -10.68 -4.73
N ALA A 151 17.18 -11.02 -5.02
CA ALA A 151 16.18 -10.06 -5.46
C ALA A 151 15.92 -9.05 -4.33
N PHE A 152 15.92 -7.77 -4.65
CA PHE A 152 15.67 -6.72 -3.67
C PHE A 152 14.28 -6.11 -3.86
N LEU A 153 13.41 -6.32 -2.89
CA LEU A 153 12.01 -5.90 -2.89
C LEU A 153 11.73 -4.93 -1.74
N THR A 154 10.78 -4.02 -1.93
CA THR A 154 10.26 -3.14 -0.87
C THR A 154 8.77 -2.93 -1.00
N ALA A 155 8.06 -2.82 0.12
CA ALA A 155 6.62 -2.50 0.13
C ALA A 155 6.35 -1.15 -0.54
N ASN A 156 7.12 -0.14 -0.20
CA ASN A 156 7.07 1.19 -0.81
C ASN A 156 8.46 1.84 -0.78
N TYR A 157 8.64 2.89 -1.59
CA TYR A 157 9.89 3.64 -1.64
C TYR A 157 9.63 5.15 -1.59
N VAL A 158 8.51 5.54 -0.95
CA VAL A 158 8.17 6.95 -0.72
C VAL A 158 8.79 7.44 0.57
N ARG A 159 9.09 8.73 0.60
CA ARG A 159 9.72 9.39 1.76
C ARG A 159 8.81 9.41 2.98
N ALA A 160 7.52 9.71 2.77
CA ALA A 160 6.54 9.91 3.82
C ALA A 160 5.12 9.61 3.30
N TYR A 161 4.17 9.54 4.22
CA TYR A 161 2.73 9.43 3.96
C TYR A 161 1.95 10.41 4.86
N ALA A 162 0.67 10.62 4.57
CA ALA A 162 -0.16 11.59 5.26
C ALA A 162 -0.35 11.23 6.75
N GLY A 163 -0.13 12.19 7.62
CA GLY A 163 -0.47 12.14 9.04
C GLY A 163 -1.17 13.43 9.46
N ARG A 164 -2.03 13.38 10.47
CA ARG A 164 -2.82 14.53 10.94
C ARG A 164 -1.96 15.75 11.33
N ASN A 165 -0.79 15.52 11.90
CA ASN A 165 0.11 16.55 12.37
C ASN A 165 1.32 16.77 11.43
N GLY A 166 1.19 16.39 10.15
CA GLY A 166 2.23 16.48 9.15
C GLY A 166 2.69 15.10 8.64
N PRO A 167 3.65 15.05 7.70
CA PRO A 167 4.08 13.82 7.07
C PRO A 167 4.77 12.87 8.06
N ILE A 168 4.40 11.59 8.00
CA ILE A 168 5.04 10.50 8.75
C ILE A 168 6.07 9.83 7.86
N LEU A 169 7.33 9.77 8.30
CA LEU A 169 8.42 9.19 7.53
C LEU A 169 8.27 7.67 7.37
N SER A 170 8.54 7.16 6.17
CA SER A 170 8.48 5.74 5.87
C SER A 170 9.73 5.01 6.35
N ARG A 171 9.66 4.29 7.48
CA ARG A 171 10.77 3.50 8.03
C ARG A 171 11.23 2.40 7.06
N GLY A 172 10.30 1.72 6.39
CA GLY A 172 10.65 0.71 5.39
C GLY A 172 11.43 1.28 4.21
N ALA A 173 11.07 2.49 3.75
CA ALA A 173 11.82 3.18 2.70
C ALA A 173 13.21 3.64 3.17
N MET A 174 13.35 4.06 4.44
CA MET A 174 14.66 4.39 5.02
C MET A 174 15.58 3.18 5.02
N VAL A 175 15.09 2.01 5.46
CA VAL A 175 15.84 0.75 5.45
C VAL A 175 16.18 0.33 4.02
N ALA A 176 15.21 0.39 3.11
CA ALA A 176 15.46 0.11 1.70
C ALA A 176 16.51 1.04 1.08
N ALA A 177 16.48 2.34 1.43
CA ALA A 177 17.46 3.31 0.94
C ALA A 177 18.87 3.02 1.47
N ALA A 178 19.01 2.61 2.74
CA ALA A 178 20.30 2.22 3.32
C ALA A 178 20.89 1.00 2.58
N ILE A 179 20.10 -0.05 2.36
CA ILE A 179 20.52 -1.25 1.60
C ILE A 179 20.83 -0.88 0.14
N ALA A 180 19.99 -0.03 -0.49
CA ALA A 180 20.22 0.41 -1.86
C ALA A 180 21.55 1.18 -2.00
N LYS A 181 21.85 2.07 -1.05
CA LYS A 181 23.11 2.82 -1.05
C LYS A 181 24.31 1.91 -0.87
N ALA A 182 24.24 0.94 0.06
CA ALA A 182 25.31 0.00 0.36
C ALA A 182 25.56 -1.00 -0.79
N SER A 183 24.50 -1.51 -1.42
CA SER A 183 24.58 -2.52 -2.48
C SER A 183 24.71 -1.93 -3.90
N GLY A 184 24.46 -0.65 -4.10
CA GLY A 184 24.37 -0.03 -5.43
C GLY A 184 23.18 -0.50 -6.25
N ARG A 185 22.22 -1.24 -5.66
CA ARG A 185 21.03 -1.78 -6.33
C ARG A 185 19.77 -1.08 -5.83
N ARG A 186 18.85 -0.75 -6.74
CA ARG A 186 17.54 -0.20 -6.37
C ARG A 186 16.55 -1.32 -6.08
N PRO A 187 15.68 -1.17 -5.05
CA PRO A 187 14.62 -2.14 -4.79
C PRO A 187 13.53 -2.09 -5.87
N THR A 188 12.91 -3.24 -6.12
CA THR A 188 11.64 -3.32 -6.83
C THR A 188 10.52 -3.06 -5.84
N VAL A 189 9.70 -2.05 -6.10
CA VAL A 189 8.51 -1.74 -5.29
C VAL A 189 7.43 -2.76 -5.59
N VAL A 190 6.80 -3.33 -4.55
CA VAL A 190 5.71 -4.31 -4.66
C VAL A 190 4.36 -3.81 -4.14
N GLY A 191 4.32 -2.68 -3.40
CA GLY A 191 3.10 -1.94 -3.08
C GLY A 191 2.78 -0.88 -4.14
N LYS A 192 1.93 0.10 -3.82
CA LYS A 192 1.61 1.22 -4.73
C LYS A 192 2.87 2.04 -5.04
N PRO A 193 3.07 2.47 -6.27
CA PRO A 193 2.26 2.33 -7.49
C PRO A 193 2.77 1.24 -8.46
N SER A 194 3.16 0.08 -8.00
CA SER A 194 3.83 -0.96 -8.78
C SER A 194 2.88 -1.80 -9.68
N PRO A 195 3.41 -2.52 -10.69
CA PRO A 195 2.64 -3.52 -11.42
C PRO A 195 2.14 -4.66 -10.54
N ALA A 196 2.83 -4.98 -9.44
CA ALA A 196 2.38 -5.97 -8.45
C ALA A 196 1.12 -5.48 -7.73
N ALA A 197 1.09 -4.20 -7.37
CA ALA A 197 -0.08 -3.56 -6.75
C ALA A 197 -1.30 -3.52 -7.69
N VAL A 198 -1.11 -3.17 -8.98
CA VAL A 198 -2.19 -3.23 -9.98
C VAL A 198 -2.80 -4.63 -10.04
N ARG A 199 -1.95 -5.65 -10.08
CA ARG A 199 -2.37 -7.05 -10.14
C ARG A 199 -3.12 -7.47 -8.88
N ALA A 200 -2.63 -7.06 -7.71
CA ALA A 200 -3.30 -7.34 -6.43
C ALA A 200 -4.70 -6.73 -6.36
N VAL A 201 -4.89 -5.51 -6.89
CA VAL A 201 -6.21 -4.88 -7.01
C VAL A 201 -7.11 -5.65 -7.97
N ALA A 202 -6.62 -5.99 -9.17
CA ALA A 202 -7.36 -6.74 -10.17
C ALA A 202 -7.84 -8.10 -9.65
N GLU A 203 -6.96 -8.84 -8.98
CA GLU A 203 -7.28 -10.14 -8.37
C GLU A 203 -8.29 -10.01 -7.21
N ARG A 204 -8.14 -8.98 -6.36
CA ARG A 204 -9.03 -8.75 -5.23
C ARG A 204 -10.45 -8.40 -5.68
N LEU A 205 -10.57 -7.57 -6.72
CA LEU A 205 -11.85 -7.16 -7.28
C LEU A 205 -12.43 -8.17 -8.29
N ALA A 206 -11.62 -9.11 -8.79
CA ALA A 206 -11.93 -9.99 -9.92
C ALA A 206 -12.37 -9.19 -11.17
N LEU A 207 -11.72 -8.05 -11.43
CA LEU A 207 -12.02 -7.13 -12.53
C LEU A 207 -10.78 -6.83 -13.38
N ASP A 208 -11.02 -6.46 -14.63
CA ASP A 208 -10.01 -5.77 -15.45
C ASP A 208 -9.69 -4.42 -14.78
N PRO A 209 -8.43 -4.15 -14.43
CA PRO A 209 -8.07 -2.92 -13.71
C PRO A 209 -8.37 -1.65 -14.51
N ARG A 210 -8.52 -1.72 -15.84
CA ARG A 210 -8.96 -0.61 -16.68
C ARG A 210 -10.40 -0.16 -16.41
N ARG A 211 -11.20 -1.00 -15.77
CA ARG A 211 -12.59 -0.72 -15.42
C ARG A 211 -12.76 -0.27 -13.97
N VAL A 212 -11.64 -0.05 -13.26
CA VAL A 212 -11.62 0.35 -11.84
C VAL A 212 -11.36 1.85 -11.74
N ALA A 213 -12.09 2.51 -10.84
CA ALA A 213 -11.78 3.87 -10.41
C ALA A 213 -10.80 3.80 -9.23
N PHE A 214 -9.67 4.47 -9.37
CA PHE A 214 -8.62 4.57 -8.35
C PHE A 214 -8.74 5.93 -7.66
N VAL A 215 -9.12 5.91 -6.41
CA VAL A 215 -9.39 7.09 -5.59
C VAL A 215 -8.31 7.20 -4.51
N GLY A 216 -7.61 8.33 -4.44
CA GLY A 216 -6.56 8.54 -3.46
C GLY A 216 -6.12 10.00 -3.37
N ASP A 217 -5.28 10.30 -2.38
CA ASP A 217 -4.81 11.64 -2.05
C ASP A 217 -3.38 11.95 -2.55
N ASP A 218 -2.66 10.93 -3.02
CA ASP A 218 -1.27 11.04 -3.43
C ASP A 218 -1.10 10.80 -4.94
N VAL A 219 -0.64 11.85 -5.65
CA VAL A 219 -0.40 11.79 -7.10
C VAL A 219 0.67 10.75 -7.47
N ALA A 220 1.73 10.63 -6.65
CA ALA A 220 2.85 9.73 -6.93
C ALA A 220 2.53 8.26 -6.62
N MET A 221 1.49 8.00 -5.81
CA MET A 221 1.10 6.67 -5.37
C MET A 221 -0.20 6.21 -6.02
N ASP A 222 -1.29 6.89 -5.73
CA ASP A 222 -2.64 6.43 -6.08
C ASP A 222 -2.97 6.74 -7.53
N ILE A 223 -2.72 7.98 -7.93
CA ILE A 223 -2.96 8.40 -9.31
C ILE A 223 -2.00 7.69 -10.27
N ALA A 224 -0.72 7.56 -9.87
CA ALA A 224 0.25 6.79 -10.64
C ALA A 224 -0.13 5.29 -10.74
N LEU A 225 -0.73 4.70 -9.69
CA LEU A 225 -1.25 3.33 -9.72
C LEU A 225 -2.41 3.21 -10.72
N GLY A 226 -3.40 4.10 -10.65
CA GLY A 226 -4.55 4.12 -11.54
C GLY A 226 -4.14 4.30 -13.02
N ARG A 227 -3.22 5.23 -13.29
CA ARG A 227 -2.65 5.41 -14.64
C ARG A 227 -1.94 4.17 -15.14
N ARG A 228 -1.14 3.53 -14.28
CA ARG A 228 -0.46 2.27 -14.61
C ARG A 228 -1.45 1.15 -14.91
N ALA A 229 -2.57 1.14 -14.23
CA ALA A 229 -3.68 0.21 -14.45
C ALA A 229 -4.46 0.49 -15.74
N GLY A 230 -4.37 1.69 -16.29
CA GLY A 230 -5.23 2.21 -17.35
C GLY A 230 -6.66 2.46 -16.90
N GLY A 231 -6.88 2.55 -15.57
CA GLY A 231 -8.16 2.85 -14.95
C GLY A 231 -8.41 4.34 -14.78
N GLN A 232 -9.59 4.69 -14.31
CA GLN A 232 -9.95 6.06 -14.00
C GLN A 232 -9.27 6.52 -12.71
N THR A 233 -8.79 7.75 -12.66
CA THR A 233 -8.08 8.30 -11.51
C THR A 233 -8.85 9.45 -10.89
N VAL A 234 -8.98 9.43 -9.55
CA VAL A 234 -9.64 10.46 -8.76
C VAL A 234 -8.70 10.92 -7.66
N LEU A 235 -8.30 12.18 -7.71
CA LEU A 235 -7.48 12.80 -6.67
C LEU A 235 -8.39 13.49 -5.65
N VAL A 236 -8.24 13.10 -4.38
CA VAL A 236 -8.92 13.74 -3.23
C VAL A 236 -7.90 14.63 -2.53
N ARG A 237 -8.23 15.91 -2.30
CA ARG A 237 -7.31 16.91 -1.75
C ARG A 237 -7.30 17.01 -0.23
N SER A 238 -7.67 15.94 0.45
CA SER A 238 -7.75 15.89 1.94
C SER A 238 -6.47 15.40 2.64
N GLY A 239 -5.47 14.90 1.92
CA GLY A 239 -4.25 14.30 2.48
C GLY A 239 -2.96 14.92 1.95
N MET A 240 -2.11 14.13 1.31
CA MET A 240 -0.78 14.56 0.81
C MET A 240 -0.85 15.71 -0.20
N SER A 241 -1.93 15.79 -0.97
CA SER A 241 -2.16 16.87 -1.94
C SER A 241 -2.95 18.06 -1.37
N ALA A 242 -3.19 18.11 -0.06
CA ALA A 242 -3.90 19.21 0.58
C ALA A 242 -3.11 20.53 0.45
N GLY A 243 -3.76 21.56 -0.13
CA GLY A 243 -3.15 22.88 -0.28
C GLY A 243 -2.07 23.00 -1.35
N GLU A 244 -1.68 21.91 -2.01
CA GLU A 244 -0.71 21.95 -3.09
C GLU A 244 -1.37 22.37 -4.42
N PRO A 245 -0.69 23.15 -5.27
CA PRO A 245 -1.16 23.41 -6.63
C PRO A 245 -1.16 22.08 -7.41
N VAL A 246 -2.31 21.56 -7.72
CA VAL A 246 -2.44 20.37 -8.54
C VAL A 246 -2.60 20.81 -9.98
N GLY A 247 -1.70 20.39 -10.87
CA GLY A 247 -1.83 20.69 -12.28
C GLY A 247 -3.12 20.10 -12.86
N GLU A 248 -3.76 20.79 -13.81
CA GLU A 248 -5.06 20.41 -14.42
C GLU A 248 -5.14 18.97 -14.96
N ARG A 249 -3.99 18.31 -15.15
CA ARG A 249 -3.89 16.92 -15.63
C ARG A 249 -3.36 15.95 -14.58
N ALA A 250 -3.43 16.30 -13.30
CA ALA A 250 -2.92 15.43 -12.25
C ALA A 250 -3.71 14.11 -12.17
N ALA A 251 -5.03 14.17 -12.34
CA ALA A 251 -5.96 13.03 -12.35
C ALA A 251 -7.09 13.30 -13.37
N ASP A 252 -7.90 12.28 -13.66
CA ASP A 252 -9.09 12.45 -14.54
C ASP A 252 -10.17 13.25 -13.83
N LEU A 253 -10.25 13.15 -12.50
CA LEU A 253 -11.12 13.95 -11.66
C LEU A 253 -10.33 14.42 -10.42
N VAL A 254 -10.56 15.65 -10.01
CA VAL A 254 -10.01 16.23 -8.77
C VAL A 254 -11.17 16.72 -7.93
N VAL A 255 -11.20 16.33 -6.66
CA VAL A 255 -12.22 16.73 -5.69
C VAL A 255 -11.55 17.20 -4.39
N ASP A 256 -12.22 18.06 -3.63
CA ASP A 256 -11.63 18.57 -2.38
C ASP A 256 -11.75 17.55 -1.23
N ALA A 257 -12.85 16.79 -1.19
CA ALA A 257 -13.08 15.76 -0.19
C ALA A 257 -13.69 14.48 -0.79
N VAL A 258 -13.53 13.35 -0.11
CA VAL A 258 -14.19 12.10 -0.51
C VAL A 258 -15.71 12.22 -0.55
N ALA A 259 -16.29 13.12 0.25
CA ALA A 259 -17.72 13.46 0.25
C ALA A 259 -18.25 13.90 -1.12
N ASP A 260 -17.40 14.57 -1.90
CA ASP A 260 -17.78 15.10 -3.23
C ASP A 260 -18.03 14.01 -4.26
N LEU A 261 -17.67 12.76 -3.92
CA LEU A 261 -17.95 11.60 -4.78
C LEU A 261 -19.42 11.15 -4.71
N LEU A 262 -20.15 11.44 -3.60
CA LEU A 262 -21.51 10.95 -3.40
C LEU A 262 -22.47 11.27 -4.57
N PRO A 263 -22.52 12.49 -5.13
CA PRO A 263 -23.40 12.80 -6.26
C PRO A 263 -22.92 12.22 -7.60
N LEU A 264 -21.72 11.61 -7.63
CA LEU A 264 -21.09 11.08 -8.85
C LEU A 264 -21.15 9.55 -8.92
N LEU A 265 -21.55 8.87 -7.83
CA LEU A 265 -21.66 7.42 -7.69
C LEU A 265 -23.01 6.95 -8.21
#